data_56921605ba190f7399c48087a33876d4
#
_entry.id   56921605ba190f7399c48087a33876d4
#
_cell.length_a   1.000
_cell.length_b   1.000
_cell.length_c   1.000
_cell.angle_alpha   90.00
_cell.angle_beta   90.00
_cell.angle_gamma   90.00
#
_symmetry.space_group_name_H-M   'P 1'
#
loop_
_entity.id
_entity.type
_entity.pdbx_description
1 polymer ?
#
loop_
_entity_poly.entity_id
_entity_poly.type
_entity_poly.pdbx_seq_one_letter_code
_entity_poly.pdbx_strand_id
1 'polypeptide(L)'
;MLFRSAKANHLAYLGDATVGERVNYGAGSITANYDGANKHRTVLGDDVHIGSNCVLVAPITVGAGGTVAGGTTLTKSTEPGGLHVARPKQISLPNWKRPVKLKK
;
A
#
# COMPACT_ATOMS: atom_id res chain seq x y z
N MET A 1 6.16 10.08 12.74
CA MET A 1 4.90 9.96 11.97
C MET A 1 3.94 11.03 12.44
N LEU A 2 3.30 11.72 11.51
CA LEU A 2 2.43 12.86 11.81
C LEU A 2 1.09 12.68 11.11
N PHE A 3 -0.01 12.77 11.87
CA PHE A 3 -1.36 12.67 11.35
C PHE A 3 -2.14 13.96 11.57
N ARG A 4 -2.87 14.40 10.55
CA ARG A 4 -3.87 15.48 10.65
C ARG A 4 -5.09 15.05 9.87
N SER A 5 -6.20 14.79 10.56
CA SER A 5 -7.43 14.35 9.91
C SER A 5 -7.21 13.16 9.00
N ALA A 6 -6.18 12.38 9.25
CA ALA A 6 -5.89 11.18 8.49
C ALA A 6 -6.53 9.97 9.17
N LYS A 7 -6.90 8.98 8.38
CA LYS A 7 -7.49 7.74 8.89
C LYS A 7 -6.64 6.55 8.49
N ALA A 8 -6.16 5.83 9.49
CA ALA A 8 -5.44 4.57 9.31
C ALA A 8 -6.02 3.58 10.30
N ASN A 9 -7.27 3.22 10.05
CA ASN A 9 -8.01 2.31 10.92
C ASN A 9 -7.68 0.86 10.59
N HIS A 10 -7.95 -0.01 11.56
CA HIS A 10 -7.71 -1.44 11.41
C HIS A 10 -6.24 -1.79 11.28
N LEU A 11 -5.93 -3.00 10.90
CA LEU A 11 -4.56 -3.48 10.81
C LEU A 11 -3.82 -2.79 9.66
N ALA A 12 -2.90 -1.90 10.00
CA ALA A 12 -2.09 -1.17 9.04
C ALA A 12 -0.75 -0.81 9.67
N TYR A 13 0.27 -0.64 8.85
CA TYR A 13 1.58 -0.24 9.33
C TYR A 13 2.06 1.02 8.59
N LEU A 14 2.41 2.03 9.37
CA LEU A 14 2.90 3.31 8.87
C LEU A 14 4.24 3.66 9.52
N GLY A 15 5.29 2.92 9.16
CA GLY A 15 6.63 3.20 9.68
C GLY A 15 7.32 4.27 8.85
N ASP A 16 8.07 5.16 9.52
CA ASP A 16 8.88 6.22 8.89
C ASP A 16 8.12 6.97 7.79
N ALA A 17 6.92 7.45 8.12
CA ALA A 17 6.06 8.12 7.15
C ALA A 17 5.71 9.53 7.59
N THR A 18 5.61 10.43 6.63
CA THR A 18 5.00 11.74 6.79
C THR A 18 3.66 11.71 6.08
N VAL A 19 2.59 11.99 6.79
CA VAL A 19 1.23 11.86 6.29
C VAL A 19 0.54 13.21 6.31
N GLY A 20 0.06 13.64 5.16
CA GLY A 20 -0.65 14.91 5.02
C GLY A 20 -2.04 14.88 5.65
N GLU A 21 -2.83 15.90 5.35
CA GLU A 21 -4.19 16.03 5.86
C GLU A 21 -5.18 15.22 5.03
N ARG A 22 -6.22 14.73 5.67
CA ARG A 22 -7.34 14.03 5.02
C ARG A 22 -6.92 12.79 4.23
N VAL A 23 -5.86 12.13 4.68
CA VAL A 23 -5.37 10.90 4.07
C VAL A 23 -6.22 9.73 4.58
N ASN A 24 -6.63 8.86 3.66
CA ASN A 24 -7.30 7.60 4.01
C ASN A 24 -6.34 6.45 3.70
N TYR A 25 -5.92 5.76 4.75
CA TYR A 25 -4.94 4.68 4.63
C TYR A 25 -5.63 3.34 4.87
N GLY A 26 -5.71 2.52 3.82
CA GLY A 26 -6.50 1.29 3.84
C GLY A 26 -5.98 0.23 4.79
N ALA A 27 -6.89 -0.60 5.26
CA ALA A 27 -6.57 -1.70 6.17
C ALA A 27 -5.59 -2.68 5.53
N GLY A 28 -4.63 -3.15 6.31
CA GLY A 28 -3.63 -4.10 5.84
C GLY A 28 -2.52 -3.47 4.99
N SER A 29 -2.56 -2.16 4.76
CA SER A 29 -1.50 -1.50 3.99
C SER A 29 -0.27 -1.28 4.85
N ILE A 30 0.90 -1.35 4.23
CA ILE A 30 2.17 -1.16 4.93
C ILE A 30 3.09 -0.24 4.17
N THR A 31 3.90 0.53 4.91
CA THR A 31 5.03 1.23 4.35
C THR A 31 6.26 0.37 4.57
N ALA A 32 6.83 -0.18 3.49
CA ALA A 32 8.04 -0.98 3.56
C ALA A 32 9.22 -0.02 3.67
N ASN A 33 9.66 0.24 4.89
CA ASN A 33 10.59 1.33 5.19
C ASN A 33 12.03 0.89 5.44
N TYR A 34 12.30 -0.39 5.45
CA TYR A 34 13.63 -0.91 5.77
C TYR A 34 14.11 -1.87 4.68
N ASP A 35 15.31 -1.65 4.18
CA ASP A 35 15.88 -2.44 3.07
C ASP A 35 16.87 -3.50 3.54
N GLY A 36 17.00 -3.70 4.84
CA GLY A 36 17.97 -4.62 5.43
C GLY A 36 19.23 -3.91 5.94
N ALA A 37 19.41 -2.65 5.58
CA ALA A 37 20.55 -1.85 6.02
C ALA A 37 20.12 -0.46 6.48
N ASN A 38 19.26 0.22 5.74
CA ASN A 38 18.86 1.59 6.01
C ASN A 38 17.35 1.72 6.04
N LYS A 39 16.88 2.69 6.82
CA LYS A 39 15.47 3.07 6.85
C LYS A 39 15.22 4.17 5.83
N HIS A 40 14.07 4.11 5.19
CA HIS A 40 13.66 5.07 4.16
C HIS A 40 12.29 5.62 4.49
N ARG A 41 12.00 6.81 3.99
CA ARG A 41 10.78 7.53 4.34
C ARG A 41 9.74 7.46 3.24
N THR A 42 8.49 7.33 3.65
CA THR A 42 7.32 7.45 2.78
C THR A 42 6.66 8.80 3.07
N VAL A 43 6.28 9.51 2.01
CA VAL A 43 5.58 10.78 2.13
C VAL A 43 4.24 10.66 1.39
N LEU A 44 3.16 10.89 2.11
CA LEU A 44 1.81 10.92 1.56
C LEU A 44 1.31 12.36 1.58
N GLY A 45 1.01 12.89 0.41
CA GLY A 45 0.47 14.24 0.30
C GLY A 45 -0.96 14.34 0.85
N ASP A 46 -1.50 15.55 0.86
CA ASP A 46 -2.87 15.75 1.33
C ASP A 46 -3.88 15.04 0.45
N ASP A 47 -4.98 14.60 1.02
CA ASP A 47 -6.10 13.99 0.29
C ASP A 47 -5.71 12.71 -0.47
N VAL A 48 -4.67 12.02 -0.05
CA VAL A 48 -4.25 10.75 -0.65
C VAL A 48 -5.13 9.62 -0.12
N HIS A 49 -5.55 8.74 -1.00
CA HIS A 49 -6.30 7.53 -0.64
C HIS A 49 -5.49 6.30 -1.00
N ILE A 50 -5.13 5.53 -0.01
CA ILE A 50 -4.44 4.25 -0.18
C ILE A 50 -5.45 3.14 0.03
N GLY A 51 -5.64 2.29 -0.97
CA GLY A 51 -6.54 1.15 -0.86
C GLY A 51 -6.04 0.11 0.14
N SER A 52 -6.84 -0.90 0.39
CA SER A 52 -6.50 -1.96 1.33
C SER A 52 -5.38 -2.85 0.80
N ASN A 53 -4.56 -3.38 1.69
CA ASN A 53 -3.49 -4.32 1.38
C ASN A 53 -2.48 -3.80 0.36
N CYS A 54 -2.19 -2.51 0.40
CA CYS A 54 -1.14 -1.92 -0.43
C CYS A 54 0.21 -2.02 0.27
N VAL A 55 1.27 -2.14 -0.53
CA VAL A 55 2.64 -2.06 -0.05
C VAL A 55 3.29 -0.85 -0.73
N LEU A 56 3.73 0.11 0.07
CA LEU A 56 4.43 1.29 -0.42
C LEU A 56 5.91 1.10 -0.12
N VAL A 57 6.71 0.93 -1.17
CA VAL A 57 8.14 0.63 -0.99
C VAL A 57 8.91 1.94 -0.92
N ALA A 58 9.37 2.28 0.29
CA ALA A 58 10.12 3.51 0.53
C ALA A 58 11.54 3.43 -0.06
N PRO A 59 12.17 4.54 -0.46
CA PRO A 59 11.62 5.90 -0.37
C PRO A 59 10.60 6.17 -1.47
N ILE A 60 9.48 6.75 -1.09
CA ILE A 60 8.41 7.02 -2.04
C ILE A 60 7.58 8.21 -1.60
N THR A 61 7.07 8.96 -2.57
CA THR A 61 6.16 10.08 -2.34
C THR A 61 4.90 9.86 -3.18
N VAL A 62 3.75 9.88 -2.54
CA VAL A 62 2.47 9.87 -3.25
C VAL A 62 1.95 11.30 -3.29
N GLY A 63 1.82 11.85 -4.49
CA GLY A 63 1.40 13.24 -4.67
C GLY A 63 -0.01 13.49 -4.16
N ALA A 64 -0.30 14.72 -3.76
CA ALA A 64 -1.58 15.11 -3.18
C ALA A 64 -2.75 14.72 -4.08
N GLY A 65 -3.83 14.24 -3.48
CA GLY A 65 -5.04 13.85 -4.21
C GLY A 65 -4.93 12.53 -4.97
N GLY A 66 -3.81 11.83 -4.86
CA GLY A 66 -3.63 10.55 -5.55
C GLY A 66 -4.39 9.42 -4.90
N THR A 67 -4.80 8.45 -5.71
CA THR A 67 -5.47 7.24 -5.23
C THR A 67 -4.65 6.03 -5.64
N VAL A 68 -4.36 5.17 -4.69
CA VAL A 68 -3.66 3.91 -4.94
C VAL A 68 -4.67 2.78 -4.78
N ALA A 69 -4.85 2.00 -5.84
CA ALA A 69 -5.85 0.93 -5.84
C ALA A 69 -5.47 -0.19 -4.88
N GLY A 70 -6.49 -0.84 -4.32
CA GLY A 70 -6.28 -1.94 -3.38
C GLY A 70 -5.37 -3.04 -3.93
N GLY A 71 -4.53 -3.59 -3.08
CA GLY A 71 -3.61 -4.66 -3.46
C GLY A 71 -2.40 -4.22 -4.28
N THR A 72 -2.19 -2.91 -4.43
CA THR A 72 -1.08 -2.39 -5.22
C THR A 72 0.23 -2.43 -4.44
N THR A 73 1.30 -2.88 -5.10
CA THR A 73 2.67 -2.68 -4.61
C THR A 73 3.24 -1.49 -5.38
N LEU A 74 3.36 -0.36 -4.68
CA LEU A 74 3.81 0.88 -5.30
C LEU A 74 5.31 1.03 -5.09
N THR A 75 6.06 1.12 -6.18
CA THR A 75 7.53 1.19 -6.13
C THR A 75 8.09 2.49 -6.68
N LYS A 76 7.25 3.33 -7.26
CA LYS A 76 7.67 4.60 -7.83
C LYS A 76 6.79 5.72 -7.31
N SER A 77 7.40 6.87 -7.02
CA SER A 77 6.67 8.06 -6.61
C SER A 77 5.69 8.49 -7.68
N THR A 78 4.60 9.14 -7.26
CA THR A 78 3.51 9.53 -8.15
C THR A 78 3.33 11.04 -8.16
N GLU A 79 2.92 11.56 -9.30
CA GLU A 79 2.49 12.95 -9.43
C GLU A 79 1.17 13.17 -8.70
N PRO A 80 0.79 14.43 -8.40
CA PRO A 80 -0.51 14.69 -7.78
C PRO A 80 -1.68 14.17 -8.60
N GLY A 81 -2.71 13.71 -7.92
CA GLY A 81 -3.92 13.17 -8.54
C GLY A 81 -3.72 11.80 -9.13
N GLY A 82 -4.69 11.38 -9.91
CA GLY A 82 -4.64 10.14 -10.66
C GLY A 82 -4.92 8.88 -9.85
N LEU A 83 -5.07 7.79 -10.57
CA LEU A 83 -5.24 6.45 -10.01
C LEU A 83 -3.99 5.63 -10.35
N HIS A 84 -3.39 5.05 -9.33
CA HIS A 84 -2.15 4.29 -9.47
C HIS A 84 -2.42 2.83 -9.13
N VAL A 85 -2.14 1.94 -10.07
CA VAL A 85 -2.45 0.51 -9.95
C VAL A 85 -1.25 -0.29 -10.38
N ALA A 86 -0.84 -1.22 -9.54
CA ALA A 86 0.21 -2.19 -9.86
C ALA A 86 -0.18 -3.51 -9.22
N ARG A 87 -0.80 -4.37 -10.00
CA ARG A 87 -1.29 -5.68 -9.56
C ARG A 87 -0.95 -6.73 -10.60
N PRO A 88 -0.62 -7.96 -10.17
CA PRO A 88 -0.43 -9.03 -11.14
C PRO A 88 -1.74 -9.35 -11.85
N LYS A 89 -1.63 -9.84 -13.09
CA LYS A 89 -2.79 -10.29 -13.84
C LYS A 89 -3.34 -11.56 -13.20
N GLN A 90 -4.65 -11.59 -12.99
CA GLN A 90 -5.29 -12.77 -12.46
C GLN A 90 -5.19 -13.92 -13.46
N ILE A 91 -4.78 -15.08 -12.96
CA ILE A 91 -4.76 -16.31 -13.74
C ILE A 91 -5.68 -17.29 -13.03
N SER A 92 -6.55 -17.92 -13.79
CA SER A 92 -7.45 -18.94 -13.26
C SER A 92 -7.17 -20.27 -13.93
N LEU A 93 -7.02 -21.30 -13.12
CA LEU A 93 -6.74 -22.67 -13.61
C LEU A 93 -7.97 -23.52 -13.32
N PRO A 94 -8.95 -23.56 -14.26
CA PRO A 94 -10.25 -24.17 -13.97
C PRO A 94 -10.18 -25.67 -13.74
N ASN A 95 -9.14 -26.33 -14.22
CA ASN A 95 -8.99 -27.78 -14.04
C ASN A 95 -8.09 -28.15 -12.86
N TRP A 96 -7.61 -27.14 -12.11
CA TRP A 96 -6.77 -27.40 -10.95
C TRP A 96 -7.62 -27.98 -9.82
N LYS A 97 -7.10 -29.03 -9.18
CA LYS A 97 -7.77 -29.67 -8.04
C LYS A 97 -6.91 -29.55 -6.81
N ARG A 98 -7.56 -29.18 -5.71
CA ARG A 98 -6.87 -29.10 -4.42
C ARG A 98 -6.37 -30.49 -4.01
N PRO A 99 -5.08 -30.62 -3.65
CA PRO A 99 -4.59 -31.88 -3.11
C PRO A 99 -5.39 -32.30 -1.88
N VAL A 100 -5.62 -33.60 -1.76
CA VAL A 100 -6.36 -34.16 -0.62
C VAL A 100 -5.41 -34.99 0.21
N LYS A 101 -5.56 -34.92 1.52
CA LYS A 101 -4.74 -35.72 2.41
C LYS A 101 -4.99 -37.22 2.16
N LEU A 102 -3.90 -37.97 1.96
CA LEU A 102 -4.02 -39.40 1.75
C LEU A 102 -4.48 -40.11 3.03
N LYS A 103 -5.43 -41.02 2.86
CA LYS A 103 -5.84 -41.88 3.96
C LYS A 103 -4.89 -43.05 4.07
N LYS A 104 -4.60 -43.44 5.30
CA LYS A 104 -3.85 -44.65 5.58
C LYS A 104 -4.76 -45.72 6.09
#